data_600828bc94c24309c46089bbb006e7bd
#
_entry.id   600828bc94c24309c46089bbb006e7bd
#
_cell.length_a   1.000
_cell.length_b   1.000
_cell.length_c   1.000
_cell.angle_alpha   90.00
_cell.angle_beta   90.00
_cell.angle_gamma   90.00
#
_symmetry.space_group_name_H-M   'P 1'
#
loop_
_entity.id
_entity.type
_entity.pdbx_description
1 polymer ?
#
loop_
_entity_poly.entity_id
_entity_poly.type
_entity_poly.pdbx_seq_one_letter_code
_entity_poly.pdbx_strand_id
1 'polypeptide(L)'
;YLKVMSDIKVDYVEIGFRSLERKEFRGPCAYTTDQFLNDLKIPKTLKVGVMINGAELIKANTLKKNTLLISSLFKKAKFSKVKLVRIASHYSELSKVMPVASKIKSLGYKVAINLMQISDRTENEIKQFCDLAKKYNMDAVYFADSTGSLNRYQTLEIVKNFKKNWKADLGIHAHDNMDMAMENAMMALNNGVSWIDSTVLGMGRGPGNVKTENLVLELEKIFKRKVNYNSLIKLIEDDFIPMKNKYGWGSNVYYYLSGLYGIHPSFIQGMLSAKNFSSDEILAVIDNLKTEGGKKFSNDLINTYKQYFIGKGNGKYEPLKNIKNKDVLILGSGPG
;
A
#
# COMPACT_ATOMS: atom_id res chain seq x y z
N TYR A 1 22.19 -0.78 1.74
CA TYR A 1 20.98 -1.03 0.97
C TYR A 1 21.13 -0.65 -0.50
N LEU A 2 21.36 0.64 -0.86
CA LEU A 2 21.40 1.11 -2.27
C LEU A 2 22.43 0.39 -3.13
N LYS A 3 23.61 0.07 -2.56
CA LYS A 3 24.63 -0.73 -3.26
C LYS A 3 24.08 -2.12 -3.60
N VAL A 4 23.46 -2.79 -2.63
CA VAL A 4 22.87 -4.12 -2.84
C VAL A 4 21.78 -4.09 -3.90
N MET A 5 20.90 -3.08 -3.90
CA MET A 5 19.90 -2.93 -4.97
C MET A 5 20.53 -2.78 -6.36
N SER A 6 21.66 -2.08 -6.43
CA SER A 6 22.45 -1.99 -7.68
C SER A 6 23.07 -3.34 -8.07
N ASP A 7 23.62 -4.09 -7.11
CA ASP A 7 24.27 -5.39 -7.34
C ASP A 7 23.27 -6.44 -7.85
N ILE A 8 22.01 -6.39 -7.37
CA ILE A 8 20.91 -7.24 -7.84
C ILE A 8 20.15 -6.64 -9.03
N LYS A 9 20.66 -5.55 -9.61
CA LYS A 9 20.16 -4.93 -10.85
C LYS A 9 18.72 -4.45 -10.79
N VAL A 10 18.29 -3.89 -9.66
CA VAL A 10 17.04 -3.16 -9.55
C VAL A 10 17.11 -1.88 -10.39
N ASP A 11 16.08 -1.58 -11.17
CA ASP A 11 16.08 -0.41 -12.07
C ASP A 11 15.75 0.88 -11.33
N TYR A 12 14.79 0.84 -10.41
CA TYR A 12 14.34 1.98 -9.61
C TYR A 12 14.30 1.63 -8.13
N VAL A 13 14.79 2.53 -7.30
CA VAL A 13 14.59 2.45 -5.85
C VAL A 13 13.74 3.64 -5.41
N GLU A 14 12.54 3.36 -4.92
CA GLU A 14 11.72 4.36 -4.26
C GLU A 14 12.22 4.53 -2.83
N ILE A 15 12.84 5.67 -2.55
CA ILE A 15 13.48 5.93 -1.25
C ILE A 15 12.44 6.18 -0.16
N GLY A 16 11.30 6.75 -0.55
CA GLY A 16 10.20 7.03 0.37
C GLY A 16 9.28 8.13 -0.14
N PHE A 17 8.57 8.75 0.77
CA PHE A 17 7.64 9.81 0.46
C PHE A 17 8.33 11.17 0.29
N ARG A 18 7.68 12.06 -0.46
CA ARG A 18 7.98 13.49 -0.49
C ARG A 18 6.75 14.24 0.04
N SER A 19 6.46 14.07 1.35
CA SER A 19 5.26 14.59 1.99
C SER A 19 5.28 16.10 2.13
N LEU A 20 4.13 16.74 1.92
CA LEU A 20 3.87 18.16 2.18
C LEU A 20 3.68 18.45 3.67
N GLU A 21 3.10 17.48 4.40
CA GLU A 21 2.84 17.65 5.83
C GLU A 21 4.10 17.42 6.65
N ARG A 22 4.51 18.44 7.41
CA ARG A 22 5.70 18.43 8.26
C ARG A 22 5.36 18.64 9.73
N LYS A 23 4.24 18.08 10.18
CA LYS A 23 3.80 18.26 11.57
C LYS A 23 4.71 17.54 12.59
N GLU A 24 5.26 16.40 12.19
CA GLU A 24 6.12 15.57 13.04
C GLU A 24 7.29 15.04 12.21
N PHE A 25 8.43 14.82 12.85
CA PHE A 25 9.54 14.17 12.19
C PHE A 25 9.31 12.64 12.15
N ARG A 26 9.01 12.12 10.96
CA ARG A 26 8.75 10.69 10.67
C ARG A 26 9.95 10.00 10.01
N GLY A 27 11.14 10.51 10.22
CA GLY A 27 12.35 10.04 9.54
C GLY A 27 12.58 10.72 8.18
N PRO A 28 13.82 10.67 7.65
CA PRO A 28 14.19 11.40 6.43
C PRO A 28 13.46 10.90 5.20
N CYS A 29 13.10 9.61 5.15
CA CYS A 29 12.40 8.99 4.02
C CYS A 29 10.91 9.39 3.92
N ALA A 30 10.32 10.00 4.96
CA ALA A 30 8.98 10.58 4.87
C ALA A 30 8.97 11.88 4.04
N TYR A 31 10.10 12.52 3.90
CA TYR A 31 10.24 13.81 3.22
C TYR A 31 11.15 13.78 2.00
N THR A 32 12.06 12.83 1.91
CA THR A 32 13.02 12.56 0.83
C THR A 32 13.45 13.83 0.08
N THR A 33 14.03 14.79 0.82
CA THR A 33 14.46 16.08 0.27
C THR A 33 15.64 15.90 -0.68
N ASP A 34 15.87 16.86 -1.59
CA ASP A 34 17.04 16.83 -2.48
C ASP A 34 18.34 16.92 -1.67
N GLN A 35 18.34 17.63 -0.53
CA GLN A 35 19.49 17.68 0.38
C GLN A 35 19.78 16.29 0.95
N PHE A 36 18.80 15.62 1.53
CA PHE A 36 18.96 14.25 2.03
C PHE A 36 19.48 13.31 0.94
N LEU A 37 18.94 13.40 -0.28
CA LEU A 37 19.42 12.57 -1.39
C LEU A 37 20.88 12.89 -1.78
N ASN A 38 21.34 14.13 -1.61
CA ASN A 38 22.73 14.50 -1.92
C ASN A 38 23.72 13.88 -0.94
N ASP A 39 23.31 13.62 0.30
CA ASP A 39 24.13 12.97 1.31
C ASP A 39 24.22 11.45 1.10
N LEU A 40 23.32 10.88 0.29
CA LEU A 40 23.32 9.45 -0.03
C LEU A 40 24.30 9.11 -1.17
N LYS A 41 25.07 8.04 -0.96
CA LYS A 41 25.91 7.40 -2.00
C LYS A 41 25.01 6.54 -2.92
N ILE A 42 24.41 7.17 -3.93
CA ILE A 42 23.54 6.48 -4.88
C ILE A 42 24.37 5.95 -6.05
N PRO A 43 24.40 4.63 -6.31
CA PRO A 43 25.07 4.06 -7.49
C PRO A 43 24.50 4.65 -8.79
N LYS A 44 25.35 4.89 -9.78
CA LYS A 44 24.94 5.46 -11.08
C LYS A 44 23.93 4.60 -11.87
N THR A 45 23.93 3.31 -11.60
CA THR A 45 23.01 2.33 -12.22
C THR A 45 21.59 2.43 -11.67
N LEU A 46 21.40 2.98 -10.46
CA LEU A 46 20.08 3.11 -9.84
C LEU A 46 19.40 4.42 -10.21
N LYS A 47 18.12 4.33 -10.55
CA LYS A 47 17.24 5.48 -10.69
C LYS A 47 16.42 5.64 -9.40
N VAL A 48 16.41 6.86 -8.87
CA VAL A 48 15.68 7.17 -7.63
C VAL A 48 14.24 7.54 -7.95
N GLY A 49 13.31 6.92 -7.24
CA GLY A 49 11.90 7.29 -7.17
C GLY A 49 11.54 7.88 -5.81
N VAL A 50 10.47 8.67 -5.81
CA VAL A 50 9.77 9.11 -4.60
C VAL A 50 8.27 8.97 -4.80
N MET A 51 7.54 8.73 -3.71
CA MET A 51 6.09 8.72 -3.72
C MET A 51 5.54 9.99 -3.09
N ILE A 52 4.36 10.43 -3.56
CA ILE A 52 3.56 11.46 -2.92
C ILE A 52 2.10 11.01 -2.87
N ASN A 53 1.40 11.39 -1.79
CA ASN A 53 -0.02 11.11 -1.66
C ASN A 53 -0.82 12.11 -2.51
N GLY A 54 -1.71 11.61 -3.37
CA GLY A 54 -2.57 12.43 -4.21
C GLY A 54 -3.45 13.39 -3.41
N ALA A 55 -3.97 12.96 -2.27
CA ALA A 55 -4.75 13.83 -1.39
C ALA A 55 -3.96 15.06 -0.91
N GLU A 56 -2.65 14.92 -0.65
CA GLU A 56 -1.80 16.05 -0.30
C GLU A 56 -1.63 17.05 -1.46
N LEU A 57 -1.58 16.55 -2.70
CA LEU A 57 -1.42 17.36 -3.90
C LEU A 57 -2.63 18.24 -4.21
N ILE A 58 -3.82 17.84 -3.77
CA ILE A 58 -5.08 18.53 -4.04
C ILE A 58 -5.65 19.24 -2.81
N LYS A 59 -4.89 19.32 -1.73
CA LYS A 59 -5.33 19.88 -0.44
C LYS A 59 -5.75 21.36 -0.54
N ALA A 60 -5.14 22.13 -1.43
CA ALA A 60 -5.58 23.49 -1.70
C ALA A 60 -6.76 23.48 -2.70
N ASN A 61 -7.74 24.37 -2.47
CA ASN A 61 -9.00 24.35 -3.21
C ASN A 61 -8.89 24.79 -4.69
N THR A 62 -7.70 25.16 -5.17
CA THR A 62 -7.50 25.61 -6.55
C THR A 62 -6.26 24.99 -7.18
N LEU A 63 -6.33 24.73 -8.48
CA LEU A 63 -5.19 24.21 -9.24
C LEU A 63 -3.95 25.11 -9.13
N LYS A 64 -4.12 26.44 -9.15
CA LYS A 64 -3.03 27.40 -9.00
C LYS A 64 -2.30 27.24 -7.68
N LYS A 65 -3.02 27.14 -6.55
CA LYS A 65 -2.43 26.92 -5.22
C LYS A 65 -1.74 25.56 -5.12
N ASN A 66 -2.38 24.49 -5.63
CA ASN A 66 -1.78 23.17 -5.68
C ASN A 66 -0.49 23.16 -6.52
N THR A 67 -0.45 23.87 -7.64
CA THR A 67 0.75 24.01 -8.47
C THR A 67 1.89 24.75 -7.74
N LEU A 68 1.59 25.75 -6.92
CA LEU A 68 2.59 26.42 -6.08
C LEU A 68 3.20 25.46 -5.04
N LEU A 69 2.38 24.61 -4.41
CA LEU A 69 2.86 23.57 -3.50
C LEU A 69 3.84 22.61 -4.19
N ILE A 70 3.57 22.21 -5.44
CA ILE A 70 4.50 21.39 -6.23
C ILE A 70 5.85 22.10 -6.42
N SER A 71 5.84 23.39 -6.71
CA SER A 71 7.07 24.17 -6.92
C SER A 71 7.93 24.29 -5.65
N SER A 72 7.33 24.17 -4.46
CA SER A 72 8.08 24.11 -3.21
C SER A 72 8.70 22.75 -2.92
N LEU A 73 8.09 21.67 -3.45
CA LEU A 73 8.57 20.28 -3.26
C LEU A 73 9.55 19.83 -4.34
N PHE A 74 9.37 20.26 -5.57
CA PHE A 74 10.07 19.76 -6.74
C PHE A 74 10.78 20.88 -7.51
N LYS A 75 12.09 20.81 -7.57
CA LYS A 75 12.92 21.58 -8.54
C LYS A 75 12.76 20.97 -9.93
N LYS A 76 13.30 21.62 -10.97
CA LYS A 76 13.44 20.97 -12.29
C LYS A 76 14.25 19.69 -12.14
N ALA A 77 13.85 18.60 -12.79
CA ALA A 77 14.43 17.25 -12.64
C ALA A 77 15.94 17.20 -12.90
N LYS A 78 16.49 18.10 -13.76
CA LYS A 78 17.91 18.20 -14.02
C LYS A 78 18.75 18.62 -12.78
N PHE A 79 18.11 19.19 -11.75
CA PHE A 79 18.76 19.61 -10.51
C PHE A 79 18.43 18.67 -9.33
N SER A 80 17.79 17.52 -9.61
CA SER A 80 17.42 16.54 -8.61
C SER A 80 17.97 15.15 -8.96
N LYS A 81 18.31 14.35 -7.94
CA LYS A 81 18.64 12.93 -8.13
C LYS A 81 17.38 12.09 -8.43
N VAL A 82 16.19 12.59 -8.11
CA VAL A 82 14.91 11.91 -8.41
C VAL A 82 14.69 11.86 -9.93
N LYS A 83 14.30 10.69 -10.41
CA LYS A 83 13.96 10.43 -11.82
C LYS A 83 12.48 10.08 -12.00
N LEU A 84 11.86 9.48 -10.97
CA LEU A 84 10.48 9.02 -10.97
C LEU A 84 9.72 9.64 -9.80
N VAL A 85 8.56 10.20 -10.07
CA VAL A 85 7.58 10.59 -9.05
C VAL A 85 6.35 9.72 -9.21
N ARG A 86 6.02 8.94 -8.18
CA ARG A 86 4.81 8.14 -8.13
C ARG A 86 3.76 8.85 -7.28
N ILE A 87 2.54 8.84 -7.73
CA ILE A 87 1.43 9.49 -7.03
C ILE A 87 0.41 8.44 -6.67
N ALA A 88 0.26 8.16 -5.37
CA ALA A 88 -0.78 7.26 -4.87
C ALA A 88 -2.09 8.03 -4.76
N SER A 89 -3.15 7.57 -5.42
CA SER A 89 -4.43 8.27 -5.48
C SER A 89 -5.61 7.31 -5.45
N HIS A 90 -6.67 7.74 -4.78
CA HIS A 90 -7.98 7.10 -4.91
C HIS A 90 -8.65 7.51 -6.22
N TYR A 91 -9.55 6.65 -6.72
CA TYR A 91 -10.27 6.93 -7.97
C TYR A 91 -11.02 8.28 -7.94
N SER A 92 -11.68 8.60 -6.84
CA SER A 92 -12.42 9.86 -6.65
C SER A 92 -11.56 11.13 -6.73
N GLU A 93 -10.25 11.02 -6.57
CA GLU A 93 -9.31 12.14 -6.56
C GLU A 93 -8.70 12.40 -7.95
N LEU A 94 -8.75 11.41 -8.85
CA LEU A 94 -7.99 11.41 -10.11
C LEU A 94 -8.21 12.65 -10.97
N SER A 95 -9.47 13.11 -11.08
CA SER A 95 -9.79 14.31 -11.89
C SER A 95 -9.07 15.57 -11.42
N LYS A 96 -8.80 15.68 -10.11
CA LYS A 96 -8.07 16.79 -9.50
C LYS A 96 -6.56 16.55 -9.45
N VAL A 97 -6.14 15.31 -9.26
CA VAL A 97 -4.72 14.90 -9.17
C VAL A 97 -4.02 14.99 -10.52
N MET A 98 -4.66 14.54 -11.61
CA MET A 98 -4.03 14.46 -12.93
C MET A 98 -3.49 15.82 -13.47
N PRO A 99 -4.22 16.95 -13.37
CA PRO A 99 -3.68 18.26 -13.76
C PRO A 99 -2.42 18.65 -12.96
N VAL A 100 -2.39 18.30 -11.67
CA VAL A 100 -1.24 18.58 -10.79
C VAL A 100 -0.06 17.65 -11.12
N ALA A 101 -0.33 16.38 -11.40
CA ALA A 101 0.66 15.40 -11.86
C ALA A 101 1.34 15.83 -13.18
N SER A 102 0.57 16.38 -14.11
CA SER A 102 1.08 16.94 -15.36
C SER A 102 2.07 18.10 -15.12
N LYS A 103 1.87 18.90 -14.06
CA LYS A 103 2.82 19.92 -13.68
C LYS A 103 4.16 19.34 -13.20
N ILE A 104 4.15 18.25 -12.43
CA ILE A 104 5.37 17.55 -12.04
C ILE A 104 6.09 17.03 -13.29
N LYS A 105 5.36 16.46 -14.23
CA LYS A 105 5.92 16.02 -15.51
C LYS A 105 6.57 17.17 -16.29
N SER A 106 5.96 18.36 -16.32
CA SER A 106 6.54 19.54 -16.97
C SER A 106 7.85 20.02 -16.36
N LEU A 107 8.18 19.60 -15.13
CA LEU A 107 9.47 19.84 -14.50
C LEU A 107 10.55 18.85 -14.97
N GLY A 108 10.20 17.85 -15.82
CA GLY A 108 11.11 16.88 -16.42
C GLY A 108 11.21 15.54 -15.69
N TYR A 109 10.33 15.27 -14.72
CA TYR A 109 10.26 13.97 -14.05
C TYR A 109 9.48 12.96 -14.89
N LYS A 110 9.84 11.67 -14.78
CA LYS A 110 8.93 10.57 -15.12
C LYS A 110 7.85 10.51 -14.05
N VAL A 111 6.58 10.42 -14.44
CA VAL A 111 5.44 10.43 -13.52
C VAL A 111 4.58 9.19 -13.70
N ALA A 112 4.32 8.49 -12.62
CA ALA A 112 3.42 7.35 -12.58
C ALA A 112 2.29 7.56 -11.58
N ILE A 113 1.08 7.12 -11.95
CA ILE A 113 -0.09 7.19 -11.06
C ILE A 113 -0.39 5.80 -10.54
N ASN A 114 -0.43 5.65 -9.22
CA ASN A 114 -0.77 4.41 -8.54
C ASN A 114 -2.23 4.47 -8.06
N LEU A 115 -3.13 3.79 -8.78
CA LEU A 115 -4.54 3.69 -8.43
C LEU A 115 -4.72 2.74 -7.26
N MET A 116 -5.11 3.28 -6.11
CA MET A 116 -5.35 2.52 -4.87
C MET A 116 -6.70 1.80 -4.90
N GLN A 117 -6.81 0.74 -4.10
CA GLN A 117 -8.04 -0.07 -3.91
C GLN A 117 -8.61 -0.60 -5.24
N ILE A 118 -7.75 -1.23 -6.02
CA ILE A 118 -8.13 -1.74 -7.36
C ILE A 118 -9.23 -2.82 -7.28
N SER A 119 -9.28 -3.60 -6.20
CA SER A 119 -10.30 -4.63 -5.98
C SER A 119 -11.74 -4.11 -6.04
N ASP A 120 -11.92 -2.81 -5.82
CA ASP A 120 -13.22 -2.15 -5.80
C ASP A 120 -13.56 -1.44 -7.12
N ARG A 121 -12.71 -1.54 -8.14
CA ARG A 121 -12.87 -0.79 -9.39
C ARG A 121 -13.57 -1.62 -10.46
N THR A 122 -14.52 -0.99 -11.11
CA THR A 122 -15.19 -1.55 -12.30
C THR A 122 -14.33 -1.39 -13.54
N GLU A 123 -14.60 -2.16 -14.59
CA GLU A 123 -13.94 -2.02 -15.89
C GLU A 123 -14.06 -0.60 -16.45
N ASN A 124 -15.22 0.04 -16.28
CA ASN A 124 -15.46 1.40 -16.74
C ASN A 124 -14.59 2.42 -15.98
N GLU A 125 -14.43 2.26 -14.67
CA GLU A 125 -13.54 3.10 -13.86
C GLU A 125 -12.07 2.94 -14.25
N ILE A 126 -11.64 1.71 -14.54
CA ILE A 126 -10.28 1.44 -15.06
C ILE A 126 -10.09 2.11 -16.43
N LYS A 127 -11.08 2.01 -17.33
CA LYS A 127 -11.05 2.69 -18.63
C LYS A 127 -10.95 4.20 -18.45
N GLN A 128 -11.79 4.81 -17.61
CA GLN A 128 -11.78 6.27 -17.33
C GLN A 128 -10.44 6.71 -16.74
N PHE A 129 -9.85 5.92 -15.84
CA PHE A 129 -8.51 6.18 -15.33
C PHE A 129 -7.46 6.18 -16.44
N CYS A 130 -7.47 5.18 -17.31
CA CYS A 130 -6.55 5.11 -18.45
C CYS A 130 -6.72 6.30 -19.41
N ASP A 131 -7.96 6.72 -19.65
CA ASP A 131 -8.25 7.86 -20.53
C ASP A 131 -7.76 9.17 -19.90
N LEU A 132 -7.91 9.36 -18.59
CA LEU A 132 -7.30 10.48 -17.87
C LEU A 132 -5.76 10.43 -17.93
N ALA A 133 -5.16 9.28 -17.70
CA ALA A 133 -3.70 9.12 -17.77
C ALA A 133 -3.13 9.46 -19.16
N LYS A 134 -3.84 9.06 -20.24
CA LYS A 134 -3.50 9.44 -21.63
C LYS A 134 -3.64 10.95 -21.83
N LYS A 135 -4.80 11.54 -21.43
CA LYS A 135 -5.08 12.98 -21.58
C LYS A 135 -3.98 13.83 -20.96
N TYR A 136 -3.45 13.44 -19.82
CA TYR A 136 -2.40 14.16 -19.11
C TYR A 136 -0.99 13.60 -19.37
N ASN A 137 -0.86 12.69 -20.35
CA ASN A 137 0.41 12.14 -20.83
C ASN A 137 1.27 11.54 -19.71
N MET A 138 0.67 10.71 -18.83
CA MET A 138 1.41 10.02 -17.79
C MET A 138 2.35 8.96 -18.37
N ASP A 139 3.49 8.71 -17.73
CA ASP A 139 4.51 7.78 -18.22
C ASP A 139 4.18 6.33 -17.90
N ALA A 140 3.56 6.10 -16.75
CA ALA A 140 3.12 4.78 -16.32
C ALA A 140 1.84 4.88 -15.48
N VAL A 141 1.08 3.81 -15.44
CA VAL A 141 0.00 3.61 -14.49
C VAL A 141 0.25 2.36 -13.68
N TYR A 142 -0.17 2.38 -12.43
CA TYR A 142 -0.11 1.25 -11.52
C TYR A 142 -1.50 0.94 -10.97
N PHE A 143 -1.71 -0.30 -10.62
CA PHE A 143 -2.81 -0.70 -9.75
C PHE A 143 -2.27 -1.28 -8.44
N ALA A 144 -2.91 -0.89 -7.34
CA ALA A 144 -2.54 -1.35 -6.01
C ALA A 144 -3.64 -2.23 -5.41
N ASP A 145 -3.27 -3.45 -5.05
CA ASP A 145 -4.08 -4.30 -4.18
C ASP A 145 -3.91 -3.85 -2.72
N SER A 146 -4.63 -2.77 -2.37
CA SER A 146 -4.46 -2.10 -1.07
C SER A 146 -4.93 -2.93 0.12
N THR A 147 -5.80 -3.90 -0.11
CA THR A 147 -6.36 -4.81 0.89
C THR A 147 -5.69 -6.19 0.88
N GLY A 148 -4.83 -6.46 -0.11
CA GLY A 148 -4.22 -7.76 -0.31
C GLY A 148 -5.26 -8.87 -0.52
N SER A 149 -6.37 -8.51 -1.19
CA SER A 149 -7.56 -9.38 -1.36
C SER A 149 -7.64 -10.06 -2.72
N LEU A 150 -6.74 -9.71 -3.65
CA LEU A 150 -6.75 -10.27 -4.99
C LEU A 150 -6.14 -11.67 -5.00
N ASN A 151 -6.77 -12.54 -5.77
CA ASN A 151 -6.18 -13.79 -6.22
C ASN A 151 -5.65 -13.65 -7.67
N ARG A 152 -4.96 -14.67 -8.16
CA ARG A 152 -4.36 -14.66 -9.51
C ARG A 152 -5.37 -14.45 -10.64
N TYR A 153 -6.60 -14.96 -10.51
CA TYR A 153 -7.62 -14.83 -11.55
C TYR A 153 -8.17 -13.41 -11.61
N GLN A 154 -8.44 -12.82 -10.46
CA GLN A 154 -8.84 -11.41 -10.35
C GLN A 154 -7.74 -10.49 -10.87
N THR A 155 -6.48 -10.78 -10.51
CA THR A 155 -5.31 -10.04 -11.03
C THR A 155 -5.22 -10.12 -12.55
N LEU A 156 -5.43 -11.30 -13.12
CA LEU A 156 -5.45 -11.48 -14.59
C LEU A 156 -6.53 -10.63 -15.26
N GLU A 157 -7.75 -10.62 -14.73
CA GLU A 157 -8.84 -9.81 -15.30
C GLU A 157 -8.55 -8.30 -15.21
N ILE A 158 -8.01 -7.85 -14.09
CA ILE A 158 -7.57 -6.46 -13.93
C ILE A 158 -6.50 -6.11 -14.97
N VAL A 159 -5.48 -6.96 -15.15
CA VAL A 159 -4.41 -6.74 -16.14
C VAL A 159 -4.99 -6.69 -17.55
N LYS A 160 -5.89 -7.59 -17.92
CA LYS A 160 -6.59 -7.58 -19.24
C LYS A 160 -7.32 -6.25 -19.46
N ASN A 161 -8.05 -5.76 -18.46
CA ASN A 161 -8.78 -4.50 -18.52
C ASN A 161 -7.85 -3.29 -18.70
N PHE A 162 -6.71 -3.26 -18.00
CA PHE A 162 -5.69 -2.25 -18.23
C PHE A 162 -5.09 -2.36 -19.64
N LYS A 163 -4.66 -3.54 -20.07
CA LYS A 163 -4.00 -3.74 -21.38
C LYS A 163 -4.92 -3.42 -22.56
N LYS A 164 -6.23 -3.58 -22.40
CA LYS A 164 -7.24 -3.13 -23.39
C LYS A 164 -7.22 -1.61 -23.55
N ASN A 165 -7.03 -0.87 -22.46
CA ASN A 165 -7.19 0.58 -22.41
C ASN A 165 -5.87 1.36 -22.29
N TRP A 166 -4.75 0.74 -21.92
CA TRP A 166 -3.44 1.37 -21.70
C TRP A 166 -2.33 0.60 -22.43
N LYS A 167 -1.48 1.31 -23.19
CA LYS A 167 -0.44 0.70 -24.04
C LYS A 167 1.00 0.99 -23.56
N ALA A 168 1.17 1.97 -22.67
CA ALA A 168 2.47 2.28 -22.08
C ALA A 168 2.76 1.40 -20.85
N ASP A 169 3.73 1.79 -20.03
CA ASP A 169 4.15 1.04 -18.84
C ASP A 169 3.00 0.83 -17.85
N LEU A 170 2.77 -0.41 -17.48
CA LEU A 170 1.81 -0.83 -16.46
C LEU A 170 2.55 -1.47 -15.28
N GLY A 171 2.18 -1.09 -14.06
CA GLY A 171 2.78 -1.60 -12.84
C GLY A 171 1.76 -2.24 -11.88
N ILE A 172 2.27 -3.10 -11.01
CA ILE A 172 1.54 -3.70 -9.90
C ILE A 172 2.21 -3.40 -8.57
N HIS A 173 1.38 -3.02 -7.58
CA HIS A 173 1.75 -2.94 -6.17
C HIS A 173 0.83 -3.87 -5.38
N ALA A 174 1.36 -5.00 -4.93
CA ALA A 174 0.59 -6.05 -4.25
C ALA A 174 0.98 -6.16 -2.77
N HIS A 175 -0.03 -6.10 -1.89
CA HIS A 175 0.11 -6.44 -0.48
C HIS A 175 -0.04 -7.95 -0.26
N ASP A 176 0.59 -8.46 0.80
CA ASP A 176 0.77 -9.89 1.04
C ASP A 176 -0.15 -10.43 2.14
N ASN A 177 -1.38 -9.89 2.26
CA ASN A 177 -2.34 -10.28 3.31
C ASN A 177 -2.64 -11.79 3.30
N MET A 178 -2.83 -12.35 2.10
CA MET A 178 -3.17 -13.77 1.90
C MET A 178 -2.00 -14.60 1.35
N ASP A 179 -0.77 -14.12 1.49
CA ASP A 179 0.45 -14.74 0.93
C ASP A 179 0.40 -14.93 -0.60
N MET A 180 -0.39 -14.09 -1.30
CA MET A 180 -0.58 -14.15 -2.75
C MET A 180 0.14 -13.05 -3.54
N ALA A 181 0.85 -12.14 -2.86
CA ALA A 181 1.47 -11.00 -3.53
C ALA A 181 2.46 -11.43 -4.63
N MET A 182 3.27 -12.47 -4.37
CA MET A 182 4.23 -12.98 -5.35
C MET A 182 3.54 -13.65 -6.53
N GLU A 183 2.52 -14.49 -6.30
CA GLU A 183 1.75 -15.14 -7.35
C GLU A 183 1.05 -14.11 -8.24
N ASN A 184 0.42 -13.09 -7.63
CA ASN A 184 -0.23 -12.00 -8.34
C ASN A 184 0.76 -11.18 -9.18
N ALA A 185 1.94 -10.89 -8.64
CA ALA A 185 3.00 -10.18 -9.36
C ALA A 185 3.50 -10.98 -10.59
N MET A 186 3.70 -12.29 -10.44
CA MET A 186 4.12 -13.16 -11.53
C MET A 186 3.02 -13.36 -12.57
N MET A 187 1.75 -13.47 -12.15
CA MET A 187 0.60 -13.48 -13.05
C MET A 187 0.55 -12.19 -13.88
N ALA A 188 0.72 -11.04 -13.22
CA ALA A 188 0.73 -9.75 -13.88
C ALA A 188 1.89 -9.61 -14.89
N LEU A 189 3.11 -10.01 -14.50
CA LEU A 189 4.30 -10.01 -15.37
C LEU A 189 4.07 -10.85 -16.64
N ASN A 190 3.59 -12.07 -16.49
CA ASN A 190 3.34 -13.00 -17.59
C ASN A 190 2.25 -12.49 -18.56
N ASN A 191 1.45 -11.51 -18.15
CA ASN A 191 0.40 -10.89 -18.96
C ASN A 191 0.71 -9.44 -19.35
N GLY A 192 2.00 -9.05 -19.32
CA GLY A 192 2.50 -7.81 -19.93
C GLY A 192 2.54 -6.60 -18.98
N VAL A 193 2.48 -6.80 -17.66
CA VAL A 193 2.89 -5.79 -16.71
C VAL A 193 4.40 -5.67 -16.74
N SER A 194 4.94 -4.46 -16.81
CA SER A 194 6.37 -4.18 -16.96
C SER A 194 7.04 -3.67 -15.67
N TRP A 195 6.27 -3.28 -14.67
CA TRP A 195 6.76 -2.76 -13.42
C TRP A 195 6.16 -3.52 -12.22
N ILE A 196 7.03 -4.04 -11.35
CA ILE A 196 6.62 -4.77 -10.14
C ILE A 196 7.28 -4.12 -8.95
N ASP A 197 6.49 -3.75 -7.95
CA ASP A 197 6.98 -3.26 -6.68
C ASP A 197 7.32 -4.44 -5.77
N SER A 198 8.47 -4.36 -5.12
CA SER A 198 8.89 -5.32 -4.10
C SER A 198 9.71 -4.65 -3.00
N THR A 199 9.78 -5.29 -1.85
CA THR A 199 10.59 -4.84 -0.72
C THR A 199 11.36 -6.01 -0.13
N VAL A 200 12.54 -5.74 0.45
CA VAL A 200 13.37 -6.79 1.06
C VAL A 200 12.61 -7.40 2.24
N LEU A 201 12.55 -8.73 2.32
CA LEU A 201 11.72 -9.51 3.26
C LEU A 201 10.24 -9.11 3.27
N GLY A 202 9.75 -8.52 2.19
CA GLY A 202 8.39 -8.01 2.13
C GLY A 202 8.15 -6.82 3.07
N MET A 203 9.19 -6.08 3.50
CA MET A 203 9.04 -4.99 4.47
C MET A 203 7.99 -3.99 4.02
N GLY A 204 7.01 -3.76 4.88
CA GLY A 204 5.92 -2.84 4.59
C GLY A 204 4.94 -2.73 5.75
N ARG A 205 3.86 -2.00 5.52
CA ARG A 205 2.80 -1.88 6.51
C ARG A 205 2.09 -3.21 6.67
N GLY A 206 1.91 -3.64 7.92
CA GLY A 206 1.12 -4.82 8.27
C GLY A 206 1.62 -6.11 7.61
N PRO A 207 0.88 -6.68 6.65
CA PRO A 207 1.22 -7.96 6.02
C PRO A 207 2.45 -7.89 5.11
N GLY A 208 2.85 -6.68 4.71
CA GLY A 208 3.96 -6.48 3.79
C GLY A 208 3.58 -6.57 2.31
N ASN A 209 4.59 -6.81 1.47
CA ASN A 209 4.52 -6.74 0.01
C ASN A 209 5.24 -7.93 -0.64
N VAL A 210 5.32 -7.94 -1.97
CA VAL A 210 6.17 -8.86 -2.74
C VAL A 210 7.61 -8.82 -2.20
N LYS A 211 8.20 -9.97 -1.95
CA LYS A 211 9.56 -10.10 -1.44
C LYS A 211 10.58 -9.92 -2.57
N THR A 212 11.49 -8.95 -2.43
CA THR A 212 12.52 -8.64 -3.43
C THR A 212 13.40 -9.85 -3.74
N GLU A 213 13.84 -10.57 -2.71
CA GLU A 213 14.69 -11.75 -2.84
C GLU A 213 14.05 -12.83 -3.72
N ASN A 214 12.76 -13.10 -3.52
CA ASN A 214 12.02 -14.09 -4.31
C ASN A 214 11.81 -13.60 -5.75
N LEU A 215 11.40 -12.31 -5.90
CA LEU A 215 11.16 -11.72 -7.22
C LEU A 215 12.42 -11.72 -8.07
N VAL A 216 13.57 -11.36 -7.51
CA VAL A 216 14.84 -11.30 -8.25
C VAL A 216 15.27 -12.70 -8.75
N LEU A 217 15.03 -13.76 -7.96
CA LEU A 217 15.28 -15.15 -8.36
C LEU A 217 14.41 -15.57 -9.56
N GLU A 218 13.12 -15.26 -9.52
CA GLU A 218 12.21 -15.56 -10.64
C GLU A 218 12.58 -14.74 -11.90
N LEU A 219 12.91 -13.45 -11.73
CA LEU A 219 13.34 -12.62 -12.86
C LEU A 219 14.67 -13.08 -13.47
N GLU A 220 15.62 -13.58 -12.68
CA GLU A 220 16.86 -14.20 -13.21
C GLU A 220 16.54 -15.39 -14.09
N LYS A 221 15.66 -16.27 -13.62
CA LYS A 221 15.22 -17.46 -14.35
C LYS A 221 14.55 -17.10 -15.68
N ILE A 222 13.65 -16.11 -15.68
CA ILE A 222 12.87 -15.70 -16.86
C ILE A 222 13.78 -14.96 -17.86
N PHE A 223 14.55 -13.99 -17.40
CA PHE A 223 15.33 -13.09 -18.26
C PHE A 223 16.79 -13.48 -18.39
N LYS A 224 17.23 -14.59 -17.78
CA LYS A 224 18.63 -15.08 -17.76
C LYS A 224 19.64 -14.01 -17.29
N ARG A 225 19.20 -13.14 -16.38
CA ARG A 225 19.95 -11.98 -15.90
C ARG A 225 20.65 -12.34 -14.59
N LYS A 226 21.90 -12.82 -14.67
CA LYS A 226 22.70 -13.16 -13.47
C LYS A 226 22.77 -12.00 -12.48
N VAL A 227 22.52 -12.29 -11.21
CA VAL A 227 22.59 -11.36 -10.08
C VAL A 227 23.53 -11.88 -8.98
N ASN A 228 24.05 -10.98 -8.19
CA ASN A 228 24.87 -11.34 -7.03
C ASN A 228 23.98 -11.43 -5.78
N TYR A 229 23.64 -12.64 -5.38
CA TYR A 229 22.79 -12.87 -4.20
C TYR A 229 23.52 -12.72 -2.87
N ASN A 230 24.87 -12.89 -2.84
CA ASN A 230 25.61 -12.86 -1.58
C ASN A 230 25.41 -11.53 -0.83
N SER A 231 25.44 -10.41 -1.54
CA SER A 231 25.21 -9.10 -0.92
C SER A 231 23.78 -8.92 -0.43
N LEU A 232 22.81 -9.50 -1.14
CA LEU A 232 21.41 -9.47 -0.74
C LEU A 232 21.15 -10.33 0.50
N ILE A 233 21.67 -11.57 0.52
CA ILE A 233 21.54 -12.48 1.67
C ILE A 233 22.14 -11.82 2.91
N LYS A 234 23.37 -11.27 2.79
CA LYS A 234 24.00 -10.57 3.91
C LYS A 234 23.18 -9.37 4.41
N LEU A 235 22.62 -8.55 3.52
CA LEU A 235 21.73 -7.45 3.89
C LEU A 235 20.50 -7.96 4.63
N ILE A 236 19.93 -9.09 4.21
CA ILE A 236 18.78 -9.70 4.85
C ILE A 236 19.12 -10.15 6.27
N GLU A 237 20.22 -10.87 6.43
CA GLU A 237 20.64 -11.44 7.71
C GLU A 237 21.08 -10.35 8.71
N ASP A 238 21.90 -9.41 8.27
CA ASP A 238 22.49 -8.39 9.14
C ASP A 238 21.49 -7.29 9.53
N ASP A 239 20.59 -6.90 8.62
CA ASP A 239 19.74 -5.73 8.81
C ASP A 239 18.23 -6.05 8.85
N PHE A 240 17.73 -6.80 7.86
CA PHE A 240 16.27 -6.92 7.69
C PHE A 240 15.63 -7.95 8.63
N ILE A 241 16.31 -9.07 8.95
CA ILE A 241 15.80 -10.04 9.94
C ILE A 241 15.71 -9.38 11.32
N PRO A 242 16.75 -8.68 11.85
CA PRO A 242 16.63 -7.95 13.10
C PRO A 242 15.52 -6.89 13.10
N MET A 243 15.37 -6.13 12.00
CA MET A 243 14.27 -5.17 11.86
C MET A 243 12.91 -5.86 11.86
N LYS A 244 12.75 -6.96 11.13
CA LYS A 244 11.50 -7.72 11.09
C LYS A 244 11.10 -8.24 12.46
N ASN A 245 12.05 -8.78 13.21
CA ASN A 245 11.83 -9.25 14.58
C ASN A 245 11.41 -8.09 15.52
N LYS A 246 11.96 -6.91 15.31
CA LYS A 246 11.65 -5.72 16.12
C LYS A 246 10.30 -5.08 15.78
N TYR A 247 9.96 -4.98 14.49
CA TYR A 247 8.80 -4.22 14.01
C TYR A 247 7.62 -5.09 13.58
N GLY A 248 7.82 -6.38 13.34
CA GLY A 248 6.75 -7.37 13.24
C GLY A 248 5.89 -7.26 11.98
N TRP A 249 6.46 -6.95 10.79
CA TRP A 249 5.70 -7.05 9.56
C TRP A 249 5.64 -8.47 9.01
N GLY A 250 4.65 -8.74 8.20
CA GLY A 250 4.42 -10.02 7.53
C GLY A 250 3.01 -10.53 7.73
N SER A 251 2.60 -11.50 6.89
CA SER A 251 1.28 -12.12 6.96
C SER A 251 1.10 -12.93 8.25
N ASN A 252 -0.13 -13.00 8.72
CA ASN A 252 -0.60 -13.87 9.79
C ASN A 252 -2.10 -14.12 9.59
N VAL A 253 -2.70 -14.96 10.45
CA VAL A 253 -4.11 -15.33 10.33
C VAL A 253 -5.07 -14.12 10.31
N TYR A 254 -4.80 -13.07 11.08
CA TYR A 254 -5.66 -11.89 11.12
C TYR A 254 -5.53 -11.07 9.84
N TYR A 255 -4.32 -10.92 9.29
CA TYR A 255 -4.13 -10.30 7.99
C TYR A 255 -4.74 -11.13 6.87
N TYR A 256 -4.64 -12.46 6.94
CA TYR A 256 -5.30 -13.34 5.99
C TYR A 256 -6.82 -13.13 5.98
N LEU A 257 -7.45 -13.10 7.16
CA LEU A 257 -8.88 -12.80 7.30
C LEU A 257 -9.23 -11.40 6.77
N SER A 258 -8.37 -10.40 7.03
CA SER A 258 -8.60 -9.05 6.48
C SER A 258 -8.57 -9.03 4.95
N GLY A 259 -7.65 -9.74 4.32
CA GLY A 259 -7.60 -9.90 2.88
C GLY A 259 -8.83 -10.63 2.34
N LEU A 260 -9.20 -11.75 2.95
CA LEU A 260 -10.35 -12.56 2.57
C LEU A 260 -11.67 -11.76 2.57
N TYR A 261 -11.83 -10.86 3.53
CA TYR A 261 -13.04 -10.04 3.67
C TYR A 261 -12.90 -8.60 3.11
N GLY A 262 -11.79 -8.28 2.45
CA GLY A 262 -11.55 -6.96 1.88
C GLY A 262 -11.43 -5.83 2.93
N ILE A 263 -11.02 -6.17 4.15
CA ILE A 263 -10.83 -5.22 5.25
C ILE A 263 -9.45 -4.57 5.14
N HIS A 264 -9.39 -3.25 5.32
CA HIS A 264 -8.14 -2.51 5.25
C HIS A 264 -7.15 -2.97 6.34
N PRO A 265 -5.90 -3.36 6.00
CA PRO A 265 -4.97 -3.99 6.93
C PRO A 265 -4.57 -3.11 8.13
N SER A 266 -4.79 -1.79 8.05
CA SER A 266 -4.54 -0.89 9.20
C SER A 266 -5.42 -1.16 10.41
N PHE A 267 -6.60 -1.78 10.25
CA PHE A 267 -7.42 -2.21 11.39
C PHE A 267 -6.67 -3.28 12.19
N ILE A 268 -6.17 -4.28 11.50
CA ILE A 268 -5.40 -5.37 12.13
C ILE A 268 -4.11 -4.81 12.74
N GLN A 269 -3.37 -4.00 11.99
CA GLN A 269 -2.14 -3.39 12.48
C GLN A 269 -2.38 -2.56 13.74
N GLY A 270 -3.45 -1.76 13.78
CA GLY A 270 -3.80 -0.95 14.95
C GLY A 270 -4.03 -1.80 16.20
N MET A 271 -4.83 -2.87 16.06
CA MET A 271 -5.13 -3.78 17.18
C MET A 271 -3.89 -4.54 17.67
N LEU A 272 -3.09 -5.09 16.74
CA LEU A 272 -1.86 -5.82 17.11
C LEU A 272 -0.80 -4.91 17.73
N SER A 273 -0.68 -3.66 17.26
CA SER A 273 0.28 -2.68 17.82
C SER A 273 -0.12 -2.19 19.20
N ALA A 274 -1.40 -2.10 19.49
CA ALA A 274 -1.92 -1.66 20.78
C ALA A 274 -1.65 -2.67 21.91
N LYS A 275 -1.44 -3.97 21.57
CA LYS A 275 -1.15 -5.07 22.52
C LYS A 275 -2.17 -5.25 23.65
N ASN A 276 -3.32 -4.64 23.57
CA ASN A 276 -4.40 -4.68 24.58
C ASN A 276 -5.69 -5.29 24.04
N PHE A 277 -5.59 -6.01 22.93
CA PHE A 277 -6.70 -6.78 22.34
C PHE A 277 -6.43 -8.27 22.50
N SER A 278 -7.40 -9.01 23.02
CA SER A 278 -7.41 -10.47 22.96
C SER A 278 -7.72 -10.96 21.55
N SER A 279 -7.41 -12.22 21.27
CA SER A 279 -7.76 -12.84 19.99
C SER A 279 -9.26 -12.79 19.70
N ASP A 280 -10.08 -13.02 20.72
CA ASP A 280 -11.55 -12.98 20.58
C ASP A 280 -12.06 -11.57 20.26
N GLU A 281 -11.48 -10.53 20.88
CA GLU A 281 -11.80 -9.13 20.55
C GLU A 281 -11.41 -8.79 19.11
N ILE A 282 -10.23 -9.22 18.64
CA ILE A 282 -9.79 -9.00 17.25
C ILE A 282 -10.76 -9.66 16.27
N LEU A 283 -11.15 -10.92 16.53
CA LEU A 283 -12.10 -11.65 15.69
C LEU A 283 -13.48 -10.98 15.67
N ALA A 284 -13.96 -10.52 16.82
CA ALA A 284 -15.24 -9.80 16.90
C ALA A 284 -15.22 -8.49 16.10
N VAL A 285 -14.11 -7.73 16.15
CA VAL A 285 -13.94 -6.53 15.32
C VAL A 285 -13.92 -6.90 13.84
N ILE A 286 -13.24 -7.96 13.44
CA ILE A 286 -13.21 -8.44 12.05
C ILE A 286 -14.62 -8.81 11.57
N ASP A 287 -15.40 -9.53 12.37
CA ASP A 287 -16.76 -9.94 12.01
C ASP A 287 -17.69 -8.73 11.81
N ASN A 288 -17.58 -7.71 12.65
CA ASN A 288 -18.33 -6.47 12.47
C ASN A 288 -17.89 -5.71 11.20
N LEU A 289 -16.57 -5.58 10.97
CA LEU A 289 -16.03 -4.92 9.79
C LEU A 289 -16.41 -5.64 8.48
N LYS A 290 -16.55 -6.96 8.51
CA LYS A 290 -17.01 -7.76 7.37
C LYS A 290 -18.43 -7.38 6.94
N THR A 291 -19.31 -7.10 7.87
CA THR A 291 -20.74 -6.78 7.61
C THR A 291 -20.96 -5.31 7.34
N GLU A 292 -20.30 -4.42 8.07
CA GLU A 292 -20.53 -2.97 8.01
C GLU A 292 -19.53 -2.20 7.12
N GLY A 293 -18.50 -2.91 6.62
CA GLY A 293 -17.52 -2.37 5.67
C GLY A 293 -16.25 -1.82 6.32
N GLY A 294 -15.16 -2.55 6.18
CA GLY A 294 -13.82 -2.20 6.69
C GLY A 294 -12.85 -1.64 5.65
N LYS A 295 -13.34 -1.09 4.53
CA LYS A 295 -12.49 -0.62 3.42
C LYS A 295 -11.73 0.66 3.72
N LYS A 296 -12.27 1.52 4.57
CA LYS A 296 -11.64 2.78 5.01
C LYS A 296 -11.32 2.69 6.49
N PHE A 297 -10.05 2.86 6.82
CA PHE A 297 -9.60 2.78 8.21
C PHE A 297 -10.16 3.92 9.07
N SER A 298 -10.66 3.57 10.28
CA SER A 298 -11.07 4.49 11.34
C SER A 298 -10.74 3.88 12.70
N ASN A 299 -10.06 4.62 13.55
CA ASN A 299 -9.81 4.20 14.95
C ASN A 299 -11.10 4.12 15.75
N ASP A 300 -12.08 4.98 15.46
CA ASP A 300 -13.35 5.02 16.18
C ASP A 300 -14.15 3.73 16.00
N LEU A 301 -14.09 3.13 14.77
CA LEU A 301 -14.71 1.85 14.51
C LEU A 301 -14.10 0.72 15.33
N ILE A 302 -12.76 0.70 15.52
CA ILE A 302 -12.12 -0.30 16.37
C ILE A 302 -12.67 -0.22 17.79
N ASN A 303 -12.73 0.97 18.37
CA ASN A 303 -13.21 1.18 19.73
C ASN A 303 -14.70 0.84 19.85
N THR A 304 -15.51 1.22 18.86
CA THR A 304 -16.94 0.92 18.83
C THR A 304 -17.17 -0.59 18.80
N TYR A 305 -16.53 -1.31 17.89
CA TYR A 305 -16.73 -2.76 17.75
C TYR A 305 -16.13 -3.56 18.91
N LYS A 306 -15.09 -3.06 19.57
CA LYS A 306 -14.60 -3.64 20.81
C LYS A 306 -15.66 -3.60 21.90
N GLN A 307 -16.50 -2.55 21.97
CA GLN A 307 -17.58 -2.42 22.95
C GLN A 307 -18.71 -3.43 22.71
N TYR A 308 -18.91 -3.89 21.47
CA TYR A 308 -19.89 -4.93 21.15
C TYR A 308 -19.41 -6.35 21.47
N PHE A 309 -18.12 -6.51 21.81
CA PHE A 309 -17.62 -7.82 22.24
C PHE A 309 -18.10 -8.13 23.64
N ILE A 310 -19.10 -9.02 23.72
CA ILE A 310 -19.56 -9.59 24.98
C ILE A 310 -18.72 -10.87 25.21
N GLY A 311 -17.60 -10.73 25.93
CA GLY A 311 -16.80 -11.87 26.36
C GLY A 311 -17.60 -12.87 27.17
N LYS A 312 -17.11 -14.10 27.32
CA LYS A 312 -17.69 -15.06 28.26
C LYS A 312 -17.68 -14.43 29.64
N GLY A 313 -18.87 -14.12 30.17
CA GLY A 313 -18.99 -13.56 31.51
C GLY A 313 -18.44 -14.53 32.54
N ASN A 314 -17.45 -14.08 33.31
CA ASN A 314 -16.90 -14.84 34.43
C ASN A 314 -17.77 -14.78 35.68
N GLY A 315 -19.02 -14.29 35.54
CA GLY A 315 -19.96 -14.16 36.63
C GLY A 315 -20.56 -15.50 37.06
N LYS A 316 -20.68 -15.71 38.35
CA LYS A 316 -21.38 -16.86 38.94
C LYS A 316 -22.91 -16.74 38.87
N TYR A 317 -23.44 -15.63 38.30
CA TYR A 317 -24.86 -15.39 38.17
C TYR A 317 -25.45 -16.16 37.00
N GLU A 318 -26.42 -17.03 37.27
CA GLU A 318 -27.13 -17.81 36.28
C GLU A 318 -28.55 -17.26 36.09
N PRO A 319 -28.75 -16.22 35.26
CA PRO A 319 -30.03 -15.58 35.13
C PRO A 319 -31.15 -16.52 34.66
N LEU A 320 -30.83 -17.53 33.84
CA LEU A 320 -31.82 -18.46 33.33
C LEU A 320 -32.50 -19.33 34.43
N LYS A 321 -31.81 -19.59 35.54
CA LYS A 321 -32.42 -20.26 36.68
C LYS A 321 -33.48 -19.42 37.37
N ASN A 322 -33.27 -18.09 37.38
CA ASN A 322 -34.17 -17.14 38.08
C ASN A 322 -35.36 -16.73 37.26
N ILE A 323 -35.32 -16.92 35.93
CA ILE A 323 -36.41 -16.49 35.00
C ILE A 323 -37.20 -17.64 34.42
N LYS A 324 -36.85 -18.90 34.80
CA LYS A 324 -37.60 -20.12 34.38
C LYS A 324 -39.07 -20.00 34.79
N ASN A 325 -39.97 -20.13 33.82
CA ASN A 325 -41.42 -20.00 33.99
C ASN A 325 -41.89 -18.58 34.48
N LYS A 326 -41.17 -17.55 34.11
CA LYS A 326 -41.59 -16.14 34.38
C LYS A 326 -41.62 -15.35 33.08
N ASP A 327 -42.56 -14.41 33.01
CA ASP A 327 -42.54 -13.38 31.97
C ASP A 327 -41.41 -12.41 32.29
N VAL A 328 -40.51 -12.19 31.31
CA VAL A 328 -39.33 -11.34 31.48
C VAL A 328 -39.37 -10.21 30.45
N LEU A 329 -39.45 -8.98 30.96
CA LEU A 329 -39.23 -7.80 30.14
C LEU A 329 -37.76 -7.43 30.13
N ILE A 330 -37.12 -7.49 28.96
CA ILE A 330 -35.72 -7.05 28.79
C ILE A 330 -35.76 -5.61 28.30
N LEU A 331 -35.36 -4.68 29.16
CA LEU A 331 -35.13 -3.30 28.79
C LEU A 331 -33.68 -3.15 28.36
N GLY A 332 -33.47 -3.00 27.05
CA GLY A 332 -32.16 -2.66 26.52
C GLY A 332 -31.87 -1.18 26.83
N SER A 333 -30.77 -0.90 27.53
CA SER A 333 -30.19 0.43 27.58
C SER A 333 -29.41 0.66 26.30
N GLY A 334 -30.08 1.05 25.22
CA GLY A 334 -29.40 1.61 24.06
C GLY A 334 -28.74 2.92 24.44
N PRO A 335 -27.69 3.34 23.75
CA PRO A 335 -27.17 4.70 23.88
C PRO A 335 -28.31 5.64 23.48
N GLY A 336 -28.72 6.52 24.43
CA GLY A 336 -29.67 7.58 24.18
C GLY A 336 -29.13 8.61 23.20
#